data_e344c80419c35e3670ad6908d49704d6
#
_entry.id   e344c80419c35e3670ad6908d49704d6
#
_cell.length_a   1.000
_cell.length_b   1.000
_cell.length_c   1.000
_cell.angle_alpha   90.00
_cell.angle_beta   90.00
_cell.angle_gamma   90.00
#
_symmetry.space_group_name_H-M   'P 1'
#
loop_
_entity.id
_entity.type
_entity.pdbx_description
1 polymer ?
#
loop_
_entity_poly.entity_id
_entity_poly.type
_entity_poly.pdbx_seq_one_letter_code
_entity_poly.pdbx_strand_id
1 'polypeptide(L)'
;FDFLKDEFIDLYELCLEAEKNCYIKPRTSAFYSRLALEFCVGLVYKFEKIQTSYNEMSLNDLINKKEFKDLFQDESQIAGLNLIRKFGNDAAHMLKNIISNADRNLSLNKDIALNCLKGIFDFTVWIAYCYGSTLKTDDIKFDEKYILHSSSEEENINDIKLTDSDVKNNIEKIEVVPTKKHNTRINNNNFSEKETRKLFIDFLLMKAGWNLNDKNMFEYEVEGLKSTSSGKGNIDYVLWGDSAYPLAIIEAKKASYNAKKGEFQALEYAEALERKFNFFPIRFVTNGFEIFIYENKNSIPRRIYGFYRKEELLKIIARRNEKITSNDISINKKIIDRYYQERAVKKAIENYISGNRKSLLVMATGSGKTRVAISLVDCLSRLNMVKRTLFLADRVALVKQALNSFKNSLPDYTLVDLVAEKDRDNAKIVFSTYQTMMTESEKSREDGTNKYGVG
;
A
#
# COMPACT_ATOMS: atom_id res chain seq x y z
N PHE A 1 -15.98 -19.22 17.72
CA PHE A 1 -15.18 -18.38 18.64
C PHE A 1 -15.52 -18.60 20.13
N ASP A 2 -16.30 -19.61 20.48
CA ASP A 2 -16.76 -19.85 21.87
C ASP A 2 -15.62 -20.00 22.90
N PHE A 3 -14.44 -20.38 22.43
CA PHE A 3 -13.24 -20.49 23.28
C PHE A 3 -12.76 -19.15 23.86
N LEU A 4 -13.24 -18.01 23.36
CA LEU A 4 -12.93 -16.67 23.88
C LEU A 4 -13.88 -16.21 24.96
N LYS A 5 -15.07 -16.85 25.09
CA LYS A 5 -16.22 -16.33 25.83
C LYS A 5 -15.95 -16.08 27.32
N ASP A 6 -15.15 -16.93 27.94
CA ASP A 6 -14.93 -16.87 29.38
C ASP A 6 -13.83 -15.87 29.79
N GLU A 7 -12.81 -15.69 28.95
CA GLU A 7 -11.65 -14.87 29.30
C GLU A 7 -11.52 -13.58 28.48
N PHE A 8 -12.09 -13.53 27.26
CA PHE A 8 -11.97 -12.41 26.32
C PHE A 8 -13.33 -12.01 25.75
N ILE A 9 -14.28 -11.67 26.62
CA ILE A 9 -15.69 -11.45 26.23
C ILE A 9 -15.84 -10.36 25.15
N ASP A 10 -15.15 -9.21 25.27
CA ASP A 10 -15.22 -8.14 24.27
C ASP A 10 -14.68 -8.58 22.90
N LEU A 11 -13.62 -9.39 22.90
CA LEU A 11 -13.05 -9.97 21.67
C LEU A 11 -14.00 -11.02 21.08
N TYR A 12 -14.65 -11.84 21.93
CA TYR A 12 -15.67 -12.79 21.51
C TYR A 12 -16.82 -12.10 20.78
N GLU A 13 -17.34 -11.00 21.31
CA GLU A 13 -18.45 -10.26 20.71
C GLU A 13 -18.08 -9.72 19.32
N LEU A 14 -16.87 -9.14 19.14
CA LEU A 14 -16.39 -8.69 17.85
C LEU A 14 -16.27 -9.83 16.84
N CYS A 15 -15.70 -10.96 17.26
CA CYS A 15 -15.54 -12.14 16.42
C CYS A 15 -16.91 -12.77 16.06
N LEU A 16 -17.85 -12.77 16.99
CA LEU A 16 -19.21 -13.29 16.76
C LEU A 16 -19.96 -12.45 15.71
N GLU A 17 -19.83 -11.13 15.77
CA GLU A 17 -20.43 -10.26 14.75
C GLU A 17 -19.74 -10.43 13.38
N ALA A 18 -18.41 -10.63 13.34
CA ALA A 18 -17.72 -10.97 12.10
C ALA A 18 -18.22 -12.29 11.50
N GLU A 19 -18.40 -13.33 12.34
CA GLU A 19 -18.87 -14.66 11.95
C GLU A 19 -20.30 -14.61 11.40
N LYS A 20 -21.24 -14.02 12.15
CA LYS A 20 -22.66 -13.90 11.75
C LYS A 20 -22.84 -13.24 10.39
N ASN A 21 -22.01 -12.26 10.08
CA ASN A 21 -22.15 -11.44 8.88
C ASN A 21 -21.33 -11.96 7.67
N CYS A 22 -20.54 -13.01 7.81
CA CYS A 22 -19.57 -13.44 6.80
C CYS A 22 -20.17 -13.65 5.41
N TYR A 23 -21.29 -14.35 5.31
CA TYR A 23 -21.96 -14.63 4.05
C TYR A 23 -23.16 -13.71 3.78
N ILE A 24 -23.71 -13.08 4.83
CA ILE A 24 -24.91 -12.23 4.73
C ILE A 24 -24.50 -10.80 4.37
N LYS A 25 -23.57 -10.24 5.13
CA LYS A 25 -23.07 -8.86 5.02
C LYS A 25 -21.52 -8.86 4.99
N PRO A 26 -20.87 -9.25 3.88
CA PRO A 26 -19.42 -9.46 3.82
C PRO A 26 -18.59 -8.24 4.25
N ARG A 27 -19.08 -7.03 3.97
CA ARG A 27 -18.42 -5.78 4.39
C ARG A 27 -18.43 -5.62 5.90
N THR A 28 -19.59 -5.84 6.52
CA THR A 28 -19.74 -5.79 7.97
C THR A 28 -18.85 -6.83 8.65
N SER A 29 -18.76 -8.05 8.11
CA SER A 29 -17.85 -9.08 8.59
C SER A 29 -16.38 -8.66 8.52
N ALA A 30 -15.93 -8.13 7.38
CA ALA A 30 -14.56 -7.66 7.22
C ALA A 30 -14.23 -6.48 8.15
N PHE A 31 -15.19 -5.59 8.39
CA PHE A 31 -15.05 -4.49 9.33
C PHE A 31 -14.89 -4.99 10.77
N TYR A 32 -15.75 -5.90 11.25
CA TYR A 32 -15.65 -6.47 12.59
C TYR A 32 -14.39 -7.34 12.76
N SER A 33 -13.96 -8.06 11.72
CA SER A 33 -12.67 -8.77 11.72
C SER A 33 -11.49 -7.81 11.95
N ARG A 34 -11.54 -6.60 11.39
CA ARG A 34 -10.53 -5.56 11.62
C ARG A 34 -10.60 -5.01 13.04
N LEU A 35 -11.78 -4.76 13.58
CA LEU A 35 -11.93 -4.33 14.98
C LEU A 35 -11.39 -5.38 15.95
N ALA A 36 -11.69 -6.66 15.72
CA ALA A 36 -11.14 -7.78 16.48
C ALA A 36 -9.60 -7.84 16.36
N LEU A 37 -9.05 -7.58 15.17
CA LEU A 37 -7.60 -7.47 14.98
C LEU A 37 -7.00 -6.33 15.79
N GLU A 38 -7.61 -5.15 15.79
CA GLU A 38 -7.14 -4.00 16.57
C GLU A 38 -7.14 -4.32 18.07
N PHE A 39 -8.18 -5.00 18.54
CA PHE A 39 -8.27 -5.50 19.91
C PHE A 39 -7.14 -6.49 20.25
N CYS A 40 -6.91 -7.50 19.40
CA CYS A 40 -5.83 -8.47 19.57
C CYS A 40 -4.46 -7.81 19.62
N VAL A 41 -4.17 -6.88 18.70
CA VAL A 41 -2.91 -6.14 18.67
C VAL A 41 -2.74 -5.34 19.97
N GLY A 42 -3.78 -4.69 20.44
CA GLY A 42 -3.77 -3.96 21.71
C GLY A 42 -3.48 -4.85 22.93
N LEU A 43 -4.09 -6.05 22.97
CA LEU A 43 -3.78 -7.05 24.01
C LEU A 43 -2.30 -7.44 23.98
N VAL A 44 -1.74 -7.72 22.81
CA VAL A 44 -0.32 -8.06 22.65
C VAL A 44 0.56 -6.94 23.21
N TYR A 45 0.32 -5.70 22.82
CA TYR A 45 1.08 -4.55 23.32
C TYR A 45 1.00 -4.41 24.83
N LYS A 46 -0.16 -4.66 25.39
CA LYS A 46 -0.39 -4.57 26.84
C LYS A 46 0.30 -5.70 27.61
N PHE A 47 0.15 -6.94 27.15
CA PHE A 47 0.73 -8.12 27.81
C PHE A 47 2.24 -8.20 27.66
N GLU A 48 2.79 -7.84 26.49
CA GLU A 48 4.23 -7.81 26.23
C GLU A 48 4.90 -6.54 26.79
N LYS A 49 4.13 -5.62 27.36
CA LYS A 49 4.63 -4.34 27.92
C LYS A 49 5.45 -3.55 26.89
N ILE A 50 5.05 -3.61 25.60
CA ILE A 50 5.72 -2.87 24.55
C ILE A 50 5.42 -1.38 24.73
N GLN A 51 6.46 -0.60 25.08
CA GLN A 51 6.31 0.84 25.29
C GLN A 51 5.98 1.54 23.96
N THR A 52 4.80 2.14 23.87
CA THR A 52 4.36 2.92 22.72
C THR A 52 3.17 3.80 23.08
N SER A 53 2.98 4.90 22.34
CA SER A 53 1.75 5.70 22.35
C SER A 53 0.67 4.97 21.53
N TYR A 54 0.13 3.85 22.07
CA TYR A 54 -0.83 3.00 21.35
C TYR A 54 -2.01 3.81 20.78
N ASN A 55 -2.51 4.79 21.53
CA ASN A 55 -3.65 5.62 21.12
C ASN A 55 -3.33 6.60 19.99
N GLU A 56 -2.04 6.92 19.77
CA GLU A 56 -1.58 7.87 18.75
C GLU A 56 -1.11 7.17 17.45
N MET A 57 -0.85 5.87 17.50
CA MET A 57 -0.35 5.10 16.35
C MET A 57 -1.48 4.44 15.57
N SER A 58 -1.30 4.37 14.25
CA SER A 58 -2.21 3.61 13.39
C SER A 58 -2.02 2.11 13.58
N LEU A 59 -3.08 1.32 13.34
CA LEU A 59 -2.99 -0.16 13.36
C LEU A 59 -1.91 -0.68 12.40
N ASN A 60 -1.66 0.03 11.29
CA ASN A 60 -0.58 -0.29 10.37
C ASN A 60 0.79 -0.18 11.03
N ASP A 61 1.02 0.89 11.76
CA ASP A 61 2.32 1.14 12.40
C ASP A 61 2.56 0.16 13.55
N LEU A 62 1.50 -0.14 14.31
CA LEU A 62 1.54 -1.13 15.37
C LEU A 62 1.92 -2.53 14.84
N ILE A 63 1.23 -3.03 13.82
CA ILE A 63 1.54 -4.36 13.22
C ILE A 63 2.95 -4.41 12.61
N ASN A 64 3.44 -3.28 12.09
CA ASN A 64 4.73 -3.22 11.41
C ASN A 64 5.90 -2.83 12.31
N LYS A 65 5.68 -2.52 13.58
CA LYS A 65 6.73 -2.23 14.55
C LYS A 65 7.58 -3.47 14.80
N LYS A 66 8.91 -3.28 14.93
CA LYS A 66 9.86 -4.40 15.03
C LYS A 66 9.56 -5.29 16.23
N GLU A 67 9.30 -4.68 17.40
CA GLU A 67 9.02 -5.39 18.65
C GLU A 67 7.79 -6.30 18.55
N PHE A 68 6.77 -5.88 17.78
CA PHE A 68 5.60 -6.70 17.51
C PHE A 68 5.92 -7.84 16.53
N LYS A 69 6.67 -7.55 15.44
CA LYS A 69 7.05 -8.56 14.44
C LYS A 69 7.94 -9.65 15.01
N ASP A 70 8.84 -9.30 15.92
CA ASP A 70 9.77 -10.24 16.55
C ASP A 70 9.07 -11.32 17.41
N LEU A 71 7.78 -11.14 17.74
CA LEU A 71 6.96 -12.16 18.43
C LEU A 71 6.54 -13.32 17.51
N PHE A 72 6.63 -13.12 16.20
CA PHE A 72 6.18 -14.09 15.19
C PHE A 72 7.37 -14.74 14.50
N GLN A 73 7.29 -16.05 14.30
CA GLN A 73 8.37 -16.82 13.66
C GLN A 73 8.38 -16.72 12.13
N ASP A 74 7.26 -16.29 11.52
CA ASP A 74 7.07 -16.29 10.08
C ASP A 74 6.44 -14.94 9.63
N GLU A 75 7.07 -14.31 8.63
CA GLU A 75 6.55 -13.08 8.00
C GLU A 75 5.15 -13.26 7.39
N SER A 76 4.75 -14.50 7.05
CA SER A 76 3.41 -14.78 6.52
C SER A 76 2.31 -14.48 7.53
N GLN A 77 2.59 -14.60 8.82
CA GLN A 77 1.64 -14.28 9.89
C GLN A 77 1.33 -12.79 9.92
N ILE A 78 2.36 -11.95 9.85
CA ILE A 78 2.22 -10.49 9.75
C ILE A 78 1.50 -10.09 8.46
N ALA A 79 1.74 -10.82 7.38
CA ALA A 79 1.05 -10.62 6.11
C ALA A 79 -0.46 -10.87 6.24
N GLY A 80 -0.88 -11.95 6.92
CA GLY A 80 -2.27 -12.25 7.21
C GLY A 80 -2.97 -11.14 8.01
N LEU A 81 -2.32 -10.63 9.07
CA LEU A 81 -2.85 -9.51 9.86
C LEU A 81 -3.02 -8.23 9.02
N ASN A 82 -2.05 -7.92 8.16
CA ASN A 82 -2.14 -6.78 7.24
C ASN A 82 -3.26 -6.94 6.20
N LEU A 83 -3.63 -8.16 5.82
CA LEU A 83 -4.79 -8.44 4.98
C LEU A 83 -6.08 -8.01 5.68
N ILE A 84 -6.33 -8.52 6.89
CA ILE A 84 -7.52 -8.20 7.66
C ILE A 84 -7.63 -6.68 7.83
N ARG A 85 -6.53 -6.01 8.17
CA ARG A 85 -6.47 -4.56 8.29
C ARG A 85 -6.86 -3.85 6.99
N LYS A 86 -6.30 -4.26 5.83
CA LYS A 86 -6.58 -3.63 4.54
C LYS A 86 -8.06 -3.76 4.16
N PHE A 87 -8.57 -4.97 4.15
CA PHE A 87 -9.96 -5.21 3.74
C PHE A 87 -10.97 -4.63 4.73
N GLY A 88 -10.66 -4.67 6.01
CA GLY A 88 -11.51 -4.04 7.02
C GLY A 88 -11.55 -2.51 6.91
N ASN A 89 -10.43 -1.86 6.57
CA ASN A 89 -10.40 -0.43 6.28
C ASN A 89 -11.24 -0.10 5.04
N ASP A 90 -11.07 -0.87 3.95
CA ASP A 90 -11.86 -0.69 2.73
C ASP A 90 -13.36 -0.88 3.01
N ALA A 91 -13.73 -1.86 3.86
CA ALA A 91 -15.09 -2.07 4.30
C ALA A 91 -15.64 -0.86 5.08
N ALA A 92 -14.88 -0.31 6.02
CA ALA A 92 -15.24 0.88 6.79
C ALA A 92 -15.48 2.10 5.89
N HIS A 93 -14.61 2.32 4.90
CA HIS A 93 -14.76 3.42 3.94
C HIS A 93 -15.99 3.24 3.04
N MET A 94 -16.25 2.03 2.57
CA MET A 94 -17.44 1.73 1.76
C MET A 94 -18.72 1.93 2.55
N LEU A 95 -18.78 1.53 3.82
CA LEU A 95 -19.94 1.72 4.68
C LEU A 95 -20.21 3.21 4.94
N LYS A 96 -19.18 4.06 5.08
CA LYS A 96 -19.30 5.52 5.19
C LYS A 96 -19.74 6.16 3.86
N ASN A 97 -19.30 5.64 2.71
CA ASN A 97 -19.55 6.23 1.38
C ASN A 97 -20.90 5.83 0.76
N ILE A 98 -21.62 4.87 1.30
CA ILE A 98 -23.02 4.58 0.90
C ILE A 98 -23.92 5.82 1.03
N ILE A 99 -23.56 6.77 1.91
CA ILE A 99 -24.25 8.06 2.06
C ILE A 99 -24.00 9.00 0.85
N SER A 100 -22.92 8.83 0.08
CA SER A 100 -22.48 9.77 -0.95
C SER A 100 -22.62 9.31 -2.41
N ASN A 101 -23.46 8.33 -2.73
CA ASN A 101 -23.82 7.89 -4.11
C ASN A 101 -22.64 7.64 -5.09
N ALA A 102 -21.43 7.45 -4.63
CA ALA A 102 -20.25 7.24 -5.48
C ALA A 102 -19.78 5.78 -5.41
N ASP A 103 -19.80 5.13 -6.58
CA ASP A 103 -19.20 3.83 -6.91
C ASP A 103 -19.72 2.56 -6.20
N ARG A 104 -20.82 2.04 -6.75
CA ARG A 104 -21.42 0.73 -6.37
C ARG A 104 -20.62 -0.50 -6.84
N ASN A 105 -19.45 -0.37 -7.47
CA ASN A 105 -18.85 -1.48 -8.24
C ASN A 105 -17.63 -2.19 -7.60
N LEU A 106 -17.19 -1.83 -6.39
CA LEU A 106 -16.18 -2.62 -5.66
C LEU A 106 -16.85 -3.45 -4.56
N SER A 107 -17.37 -4.61 -4.91
CA SER A 107 -17.95 -5.53 -3.93
C SER A 107 -16.85 -6.30 -3.20
N LEU A 108 -16.66 -6.04 -1.90
CA LEU A 108 -16.09 -7.02 -0.99
C LEU A 108 -16.97 -8.28 -1.09
N ASN A 109 -16.39 -9.34 -1.65
CA ASN A 109 -17.11 -10.58 -1.87
C ASN A 109 -17.03 -11.50 -0.62
N LYS A 110 -17.85 -12.54 -0.61
CA LYS A 110 -17.91 -13.55 0.46
C LYS A 110 -16.56 -14.22 0.72
N ASP A 111 -15.75 -14.44 -0.32
CA ASP A 111 -14.43 -15.09 -0.21
C ASP A 111 -13.45 -14.22 0.59
N ILE A 112 -13.49 -12.89 0.39
CA ILE A 112 -12.64 -11.94 1.13
C ILE A 112 -13.05 -11.89 2.61
N ALA A 113 -14.36 -11.83 2.89
CA ALA A 113 -14.88 -11.84 4.26
C ALA A 113 -14.51 -13.13 4.98
N LEU A 114 -14.67 -14.28 4.33
CA LEU A 114 -14.27 -15.58 4.87
C LEU A 114 -12.77 -15.65 5.18
N ASN A 115 -11.93 -15.10 4.33
CA ASN A 115 -10.48 -15.09 4.60
C ASN A 115 -10.10 -14.13 5.72
N CYS A 116 -10.77 -12.99 5.86
CA CYS A 116 -10.62 -12.13 7.04
C CYS A 116 -11.01 -12.86 8.31
N LEU A 117 -12.14 -13.59 8.26
CA LEU A 117 -12.66 -14.37 9.38
C LEU A 117 -11.72 -15.53 9.77
N LYS A 118 -11.18 -16.27 8.79
CA LYS A 118 -10.18 -17.32 9.03
C LYS A 118 -8.91 -16.73 9.66
N GLY A 119 -8.41 -15.62 9.13
CA GLY A 119 -7.19 -14.98 9.65
C GLY A 119 -7.37 -14.47 11.07
N ILE A 120 -8.52 -13.87 11.40
CA ILE A 120 -8.78 -13.43 12.78
C ILE A 120 -9.01 -14.62 13.71
N PHE A 121 -9.62 -15.70 13.24
CA PHE A 121 -9.77 -16.93 14.01
C PHE A 121 -8.40 -17.48 14.44
N ASP A 122 -7.48 -17.66 13.50
CA ASP A 122 -6.13 -18.17 13.79
C ASP A 122 -5.38 -17.26 14.76
N PHE A 123 -5.55 -15.94 14.62
CA PHE A 123 -4.90 -15.00 15.52
C PHE A 123 -5.51 -15.01 16.92
N THR A 124 -6.81 -15.16 17.03
CA THR A 124 -7.50 -15.29 18.36
C THR A 124 -7.16 -16.59 19.05
N VAL A 125 -6.98 -17.70 18.32
CA VAL A 125 -6.48 -18.96 18.89
C VAL A 125 -5.07 -18.76 19.47
N TRP A 126 -4.19 -18.04 18.76
CA TRP A 126 -2.86 -17.71 19.26
C TRP A 126 -2.92 -16.79 20.50
N ILE A 127 -3.80 -15.78 20.50
CA ILE A 127 -4.04 -14.91 21.68
C ILE A 127 -4.45 -15.76 22.89
N ALA A 128 -5.46 -16.61 22.71
CA ALA A 128 -5.97 -17.48 23.78
C ALA A 128 -4.90 -18.45 24.29
N TYR A 129 -4.04 -18.96 23.42
CA TYR A 129 -2.92 -19.80 23.80
C TYR A 129 -1.84 -19.05 24.58
N CYS A 130 -1.43 -17.84 24.11
CA CYS A 130 -0.34 -17.11 24.73
C CYS A 130 -0.76 -16.44 26.05
N TYR A 131 -1.99 -15.95 26.13
CA TYR A 131 -2.45 -15.07 27.20
C TYR A 131 -3.65 -15.62 27.99
N GLY A 132 -4.31 -16.67 27.52
CA GLY A 132 -5.39 -17.33 28.24
C GLY A 132 -4.88 -18.28 29.34
N SER A 133 -5.70 -18.49 30.39
CA SER A 133 -5.37 -19.32 31.55
C SER A 133 -5.74 -20.80 31.39
N THR A 134 -6.80 -21.10 30.63
CA THR A 134 -7.50 -22.40 30.68
C THR A 134 -7.46 -23.23 29.39
N LEU A 135 -7.04 -22.68 28.26
CA LEU A 135 -7.26 -23.32 26.96
C LEU A 135 -6.25 -24.40 26.58
N LYS A 136 -6.79 -25.57 26.22
CA LYS A 136 -6.10 -26.58 25.40
C LYS A 136 -6.44 -26.28 23.94
N THR A 137 -5.50 -25.67 23.20
CA THR A 137 -5.73 -25.20 21.82
C THR A 137 -5.58 -26.28 20.75
N ASP A 138 -5.09 -27.47 21.08
CA ASP A 138 -4.73 -28.50 20.11
C ASP A 138 -5.91 -29.04 19.27
N ASP A 139 -7.15 -28.88 19.74
CA ASP A 139 -8.37 -29.35 19.08
C ASP A 139 -9.19 -28.23 18.42
N ILE A 140 -8.76 -26.96 18.54
CA ILE A 140 -9.52 -25.82 18.00
C ILE A 140 -9.20 -25.63 16.53
N LYS A 141 -10.16 -25.93 15.65
CA LYS A 141 -10.05 -25.77 14.19
C LYS A 141 -11.17 -24.93 13.64
N PHE A 142 -10.84 -24.11 12.65
CA PHE A 142 -11.84 -23.36 11.89
C PHE A 142 -12.70 -24.36 11.07
N ASP A 143 -14.01 -24.31 11.25
CA ASP A 143 -14.95 -25.11 10.45
C ASP A 143 -16.02 -24.19 9.83
N GLU A 144 -15.94 -24.04 8.52
CA GLU A 144 -16.81 -23.18 7.71
C GLU A 144 -18.31 -23.60 7.77
N LYS A 145 -18.59 -24.87 8.14
CA LYS A 145 -19.97 -25.39 8.24
C LYS A 145 -20.82 -24.69 9.30
N TYR A 146 -20.17 -24.10 10.30
CA TYR A 146 -20.89 -23.34 11.35
C TYR A 146 -21.22 -21.91 10.97
N ILE A 147 -20.77 -21.43 9.82
CA ILE A 147 -21.05 -20.08 9.35
C ILE A 147 -22.44 -20.05 8.71
N LEU A 148 -23.30 -19.12 9.15
CA LEU A 148 -24.68 -19.01 8.66
C LEU A 148 -24.73 -18.59 7.18
N HIS A 149 -25.50 -19.35 6.38
CA HIS A 149 -25.79 -19.08 4.98
C HIS A 149 -27.26 -18.63 4.86
N SER A 150 -27.60 -17.38 5.17
CA SER A 150 -28.97 -16.88 4.93
C SER A 150 -29.00 -15.82 3.82
N SER A 151 -30.22 -15.54 3.30
CA SER A 151 -30.45 -14.68 2.14
C SER A 151 -30.03 -13.23 2.37
N SER A 152 -29.57 -12.58 1.29
CA SER A 152 -29.06 -11.22 1.22
C SER A 152 -30.03 -10.16 1.75
N GLU A 153 -29.74 -9.59 2.91
CA GLU A 153 -30.25 -8.28 3.33
C GLU A 153 -29.32 -7.18 2.86
N GLU A 154 -29.83 -6.01 2.53
CA GLU A 154 -29.00 -4.86 2.20
C GLU A 154 -28.22 -4.38 3.42
N GLU A 155 -26.91 -4.17 3.26
CA GLU A 155 -26.05 -3.67 4.33
C GLU A 155 -26.37 -2.19 4.63
N ASN A 156 -26.58 -1.87 5.91
CA ASN A 156 -26.83 -0.52 6.38
C ASN A 156 -25.80 -0.14 7.46
N ILE A 157 -25.40 1.13 7.52
CA ILE A 157 -24.42 1.67 8.51
C ILE A 157 -24.92 1.51 9.94
N ASN A 158 -26.24 1.54 10.15
CA ASN A 158 -26.85 1.37 11.47
C ASN A 158 -26.63 -0.01 12.10
N ASP A 159 -26.08 -0.97 11.33
CA ASP A 159 -25.73 -2.31 11.83
C ASP A 159 -24.42 -2.34 12.61
N ILE A 160 -23.62 -1.26 12.55
CA ILE A 160 -22.35 -1.16 13.27
C ILE A 160 -22.57 -0.59 14.66
N LYS A 161 -22.38 -1.43 15.68
CA LYS A 161 -22.62 -1.09 17.09
C LYS A 161 -21.38 -0.55 17.83
N LEU A 162 -20.16 -0.82 17.33
CA LEU A 162 -18.89 -0.50 17.97
C LEU A 162 -17.97 0.29 17.03
N THR A 163 -17.16 1.18 17.62
CA THR A 163 -16.17 2.01 16.91
C THR A 163 -14.75 1.68 17.34
N ASP A 164 -13.74 2.16 16.58
CA ASP A 164 -12.33 2.03 16.94
C ASP A 164 -12.03 2.61 18.34
N SER A 165 -12.71 3.69 18.74
CA SER A 165 -12.57 4.29 20.07
C SER A 165 -13.09 3.39 21.19
N ASP A 166 -14.16 2.66 20.95
CA ASP A 166 -14.72 1.72 21.92
C ASP A 166 -13.78 0.55 22.16
N VAL A 167 -13.16 0.03 21.08
CA VAL A 167 -12.15 -1.03 21.15
C VAL A 167 -10.95 -0.60 22.01
N LYS A 168 -10.42 0.60 21.80
CA LYS A 168 -9.27 1.13 22.57
C LYS A 168 -9.60 1.29 24.04
N ASN A 169 -10.76 1.82 24.37
CA ASN A 169 -11.23 1.98 25.75
C ASN A 169 -11.41 0.65 26.48
N ASN A 170 -11.86 -0.40 25.78
CA ASN A 170 -12.05 -1.72 26.38
C ASN A 170 -10.71 -2.40 26.67
N ILE A 171 -9.70 -2.25 25.79
CA ILE A 171 -8.34 -2.77 26.01
C ILE A 171 -7.71 -2.22 27.29
N GLU A 172 -7.93 -0.95 27.61
CA GLU A 172 -7.38 -0.32 28.83
C GLU A 172 -7.87 -0.97 30.12
N LYS A 173 -9.07 -1.54 30.14
CA LYS A 173 -9.72 -2.15 31.32
C LYS A 173 -9.24 -3.58 31.63
N ILE A 174 -8.59 -4.27 30.70
CA ILE A 174 -8.18 -5.67 30.85
C ILE A 174 -6.98 -5.79 31.79
N GLU A 175 -7.01 -6.71 32.75
CA GLU A 175 -5.90 -7.00 33.64
C GLU A 175 -4.77 -7.76 32.95
N VAL A 176 -3.51 -7.44 33.28
CA VAL A 176 -2.33 -8.12 32.70
C VAL A 176 -2.10 -9.45 33.36
N VAL A 177 -2.17 -10.55 32.57
CA VAL A 177 -1.87 -11.92 33.01
C VAL A 177 -0.44 -12.32 32.59
N PRO A 178 0.28 -13.17 33.37
CA PRO A 178 1.61 -13.64 32.98
C PRO A 178 1.59 -14.41 31.66
N THR A 179 2.47 -14.04 30.75
CA THR A 179 2.61 -14.66 29.42
C THR A 179 3.18 -16.06 29.46
N LYS A 180 2.61 -16.98 28.68
CA LYS A 180 3.21 -18.27 28.35
C LYS A 180 4.17 -18.09 27.15
N LYS A 181 5.18 -18.97 27.02
CA LYS A 181 6.20 -18.87 25.95
C LYS A 181 5.56 -18.97 24.55
N HIS A 182 5.99 -18.07 23.65
CA HIS A 182 5.53 -17.92 22.25
C HIS A 182 5.95 -19.06 21.29
N ASN A 183 6.00 -20.32 21.74
CA ASN A 183 6.52 -21.44 20.93
C ASN A 183 5.48 -22.09 20.00
N THR A 184 4.27 -21.54 19.90
CA THR A 184 3.24 -22.12 19.03
C THR A 184 3.18 -21.38 17.71
N ARG A 185 3.29 -22.14 16.63
CA ARG A 185 2.96 -21.63 15.29
C ARG A 185 1.46 -21.35 15.25
N ILE A 186 1.07 -20.12 14.90
CA ILE A 186 -0.26 -19.88 14.36
C ILE A 186 -0.38 -20.82 13.17
N ASN A 187 -1.44 -21.63 13.12
CA ASN A 187 -1.70 -22.46 11.94
C ASN A 187 -1.75 -21.53 10.73
N ASN A 188 -0.70 -21.55 9.93
CA ASN A 188 -0.55 -20.63 8.82
C ASN A 188 -1.66 -20.93 7.82
N ASN A 189 -2.50 -19.94 7.57
CA ASN A 189 -3.12 -19.81 6.26
C ASN A 189 -1.98 -19.57 5.26
N ASN A 190 -1.29 -20.66 4.89
CA ASN A 190 -0.34 -20.65 3.78
C ASN A 190 -1.17 -20.48 2.52
N PHE A 191 -1.48 -19.20 2.19
CA PHE A 191 -2.12 -18.88 0.92
C PHE A 191 -1.28 -19.48 -0.20
N SER A 192 -1.85 -20.37 -0.97
CA SER A 192 -1.26 -20.81 -2.21
C SER A 192 -1.04 -19.61 -3.12
N GLU A 193 -0.17 -19.73 -4.11
CA GLU A 193 0.05 -18.65 -5.07
C GLU A 193 -1.24 -18.25 -5.78
N LYS A 194 -2.10 -19.22 -6.08
CA LYS A 194 -3.43 -18.99 -6.68
C LYS A 194 -4.37 -18.19 -5.76
N GLU A 195 -4.38 -18.47 -4.47
CA GLU A 195 -5.17 -17.71 -3.48
C GLU A 195 -4.59 -16.31 -3.29
N THR A 196 -3.26 -16.17 -3.25
CA THR A 196 -2.58 -14.87 -3.22
C THR A 196 -3.01 -14.02 -4.42
N ARG A 197 -3.04 -14.58 -5.63
CA ARG A 197 -3.48 -13.87 -6.82
C ARG A 197 -4.95 -13.45 -6.68
N LYS A 198 -5.85 -14.38 -6.42
CA LYS A 198 -7.30 -14.11 -6.36
C LYS A 198 -7.69 -13.10 -5.28
N LEU A 199 -7.08 -13.18 -4.10
CA LEU A 199 -7.48 -12.37 -2.95
C LEU A 199 -6.84 -10.99 -2.91
N PHE A 200 -5.59 -10.89 -3.34
CA PHE A 200 -4.80 -9.67 -3.18
C PHE A 200 -4.56 -8.94 -4.49
N ILE A 201 -4.07 -9.66 -5.49
CA ILE A 201 -3.62 -9.04 -6.73
C ILE A 201 -4.82 -8.62 -7.56
N ASP A 202 -5.82 -9.48 -7.73
CA ASP A 202 -7.06 -9.18 -8.47
C ASP A 202 -7.77 -7.97 -7.89
N PHE A 203 -7.89 -7.91 -6.56
CA PHE A 203 -8.50 -6.78 -5.88
C PHE A 203 -7.76 -5.46 -6.13
N LEU A 204 -6.42 -5.46 -6.04
CA LEU A 204 -5.62 -4.26 -6.30
C LEU A 204 -5.65 -3.83 -7.77
N LEU A 205 -5.76 -4.79 -8.70
CA LEU A 205 -5.92 -4.51 -10.13
C LEU A 205 -7.29 -3.90 -10.44
N MET A 206 -8.36 -4.43 -9.84
CA MET A 206 -9.69 -3.81 -9.94
C MET A 206 -9.71 -2.38 -9.42
N LYS A 207 -9.08 -2.11 -8.26
CA LYS A 207 -8.92 -0.74 -7.72
C LYS A 207 -8.16 0.19 -8.67
N ALA A 208 -7.21 -0.35 -9.42
CA ALA A 208 -6.49 0.39 -10.46
C ALA A 208 -7.28 0.52 -11.77
N GLY A 209 -8.51 0.01 -11.86
CA GLY A 209 -9.38 0.13 -13.02
C GLY A 209 -9.12 -0.91 -14.12
N TRP A 210 -8.42 -2.00 -13.83
CA TRP A 210 -8.19 -3.09 -14.79
C TRP A 210 -9.41 -4.02 -14.85
N ASN A 211 -9.77 -4.42 -16.09
CA ASN A 211 -10.88 -5.35 -16.34
C ASN A 211 -10.41 -6.80 -16.22
N LEU A 212 -10.76 -7.49 -15.17
CA LEU A 212 -10.38 -8.88 -14.92
C LEU A 212 -11.20 -9.93 -15.73
N ASN A 213 -12.14 -9.49 -16.57
CA ASN A 213 -12.87 -10.40 -17.45
C ASN A 213 -12.11 -10.70 -18.74
N ASP A 214 -11.00 -10.01 -19.02
CA ASP A 214 -10.16 -10.27 -20.19
C ASP A 214 -9.32 -11.55 -19.97
N LYS A 215 -9.65 -12.62 -20.67
CA LYS A 215 -8.95 -13.90 -20.59
C LYS A 215 -7.48 -13.82 -21.01
N ASN A 216 -7.12 -12.88 -21.89
CA ASN A 216 -5.74 -12.69 -22.35
C ASN A 216 -4.85 -12.06 -21.29
N MET A 217 -5.43 -11.60 -20.20
CA MET A 217 -4.71 -11.00 -19.08
C MET A 217 -4.01 -12.06 -18.21
N PHE A 218 -4.51 -13.29 -18.17
CA PHE A 218 -4.09 -14.31 -17.22
C PHE A 218 -3.31 -15.43 -17.89
N GLU A 219 -2.29 -15.99 -17.18
CA GLU A 219 -1.56 -17.20 -17.58
C GLU A 219 -1.09 -17.15 -19.04
N TYR A 220 -0.57 -15.98 -19.46
CA TYR A 220 -0.18 -15.77 -20.84
C TYR A 220 1.08 -16.57 -21.19
N GLU A 221 0.95 -17.51 -22.16
CA GLU A 221 2.05 -18.39 -22.58
C GLU A 221 3.11 -17.61 -23.37
N VAL A 222 4.37 -17.79 -22.99
CA VAL A 222 5.56 -17.28 -23.66
C VAL A 222 6.56 -18.38 -23.91
N GLU A 223 7.36 -18.21 -24.97
CA GLU A 223 8.39 -19.15 -25.38
C GLU A 223 9.78 -18.51 -25.43
N GLY A 224 10.81 -19.36 -25.50
CA GLY A 224 12.20 -18.92 -25.58
C GLY A 224 12.80 -18.52 -24.23
N LEU A 225 12.29 -19.09 -23.13
CA LEU A 225 12.85 -18.92 -21.79
C LEU A 225 14.11 -19.77 -21.63
N LYS A 226 15.13 -19.22 -20.97
CA LYS A 226 16.40 -19.90 -20.70
C LYS A 226 16.37 -20.70 -19.41
N SER A 227 15.52 -20.31 -18.47
CA SER A 227 15.43 -20.92 -17.15
C SER A 227 14.60 -22.21 -17.09
N THR A 228 13.81 -22.51 -18.12
CA THR A 228 12.95 -23.68 -18.17
C THR A 228 13.45 -24.68 -19.21
N SER A 229 13.42 -25.96 -18.90
CA SER A 229 13.85 -27.04 -19.83
C SER A 229 12.99 -27.13 -21.10
N SER A 230 11.71 -26.74 -21.00
CA SER A 230 10.77 -26.69 -22.12
C SER A 230 10.93 -25.42 -22.97
N GLY A 231 11.64 -24.41 -22.50
CA GLY A 231 11.69 -23.09 -23.09
C GLY A 231 10.38 -22.32 -23.02
N LYS A 232 9.35 -22.83 -22.32
CA LYS A 232 8.01 -22.25 -22.20
C LYS A 232 7.72 -21.85 -20.75
N GLY A 233 6.81 -20.88 -20.59
CA GLY A 233 6.30 -20.45 -19.30
C GLY A 233 5.04 -19.61 -19.43
N ASN A 234 4.34 -19.43 -18.32
CA ASN A 234 3.12 -18.65 -18.25
C ASN A 234 3.33 -17.42 -17.37
N ILE A 235 3.02 -16.25 -17.90
CA ILE A 235 3.03 -14.99 -17.16
C ILE A 235 1.75 -14.91 -16.35
N ASP A 236 1.83 -14.70 -15.05
CA ASP A 236 0.63 -14.64 -14.20
C ASP A 236 -0.39 -13.61 -14.66
N TYR A 237 0.06 -12.38 -14.98
CA TYR A 237 -0.80 -11.34 -15.57
C TYR A 237 -0.04 -10.53 -16.61
N VAL A 238 -0.72 -10.22 -17.72
CA VAL A 238 -0.29 -9.25 -18.73
C VAL A 238 -1.30 -8.11 -18.78
N LEU A 239 -0.85 -6.88 -18.54
CA LEU A 239 -1.68 -5.69 -18.62
C LEU A 239 -1.58 -5.07 -20.01
N TRP A 240 -2.65 -5.18 -20.79
CA TRP A 240 -2.68 -4.79 -22.20
C TRP A 240 -3.07 -3.33 -22.40
N GLY A 241 -2.42 -2.67 -23.36
CA GLY A 241 -2.86 -1.39 -23.92
C GLY A 241 -3.95 -1.54 -24.98
N ASP A 242 -4.55 -0.42 -25.41
CA ASP A 242 -5.58 -0.42 -26.48
C ASP A 242 -5.07 -0.94 -27.81
N SER A 243 -3.77 -0.79 -28.08
CA SER A 243 -3.11 -1.23 -29.31
C SER A 243 -2.59 -2.67 -29.25
N ALA A 244 -3.09 -3.49 -28.32
CA ALA A 244 -2.66 -4.88 -28.08
C ALA A 244 -1.15 -5.04 -27.74
N TYR A 245 -0.50 -3.98 -27.23
CA TYR A 245 0.85 -4.07 -26.68
C TYR A 245 0.81 -4.38 -25.18
N PRO A 246 1.73 -5.23 -24.67
CA PRO A 246 1.83 -5.54 -23.26
C PRO A 246 2.45 -4.37 -22.50
N LEU A 247 1.64 -3.51 -21.89
CA LEU A 247 2.13 -2.35 -21.11
C LEU A 247 2.94 -2.76 -19.90
N ALA A 248 2.45 -3.80 -19.21
CA ALA A 248 3.13 -4.34 -18.05
C ALA A 248 2.86 -5.83 -17.86
N ILE A 249 3.72 -6.49 -17.11
CA ILE A 249 3.52 -7.85 -16.61
C ILE A 249 3.59 -7.85 -15.08
N ILE A 250 2.92 -8.84 -14.49
CA ILE A 250 2.98 -9.08 -13.05
C ILE A 250 3.37 -10.53 -12.83
N GLU A 251 4.43 -10.71 -12.06
CA GLU A 251 4.85 -12.01 -11.54
C GLU A 251 4.47 -12.09 -10.05
N ALA A 252 3.64 -13.06 -9.72
CA ALA A 252 3.15 -13.30 -8.38
C ALA A 252 3.98 -14.36 -7.66
N LYS A 253 4.15 -14.21 -6.37
CA LYS A 253 4.72 -15.22 -5.49
C LYS A 253 3.79 -15.47 -4.31
N LYS A 254 3.94 -16.63 -3.67
CA LYS A 254 3.19 -16.95 -2.46
C LYS A 254 3.36 -15.85 -1.41
N ALA A 255 2.32 -15.59 -0.65
CA ALA A 255 2.29 -14.57 0.40
C ALA A 255 3.44 -14.71 1.43
N SER A 256 3.87 -15.93 1.69
CA SER A 256 4.99 -16.25 2.59
C SER A 256 6.39 -16.01 1.99
N TYR A 257 6.49 -15.67 0.71
CA TYR A 257 7.77 -15.47 0.04
C TYR A 257 8.07 -13.99 -0.14
N ASN A 258 9.36 -13.65 -0.13
CA ASN A 258 9.79 -12.32 -0.55
C ASN A 258 9.41 -12.08 -2.01
N ALA A 259 8.70 -10.99 -2.29
CA ALA A 259 8.24 -10.64 -3.63
C ALA A 259 9.38 -10.61 -4.67
N LYS A 260 10.58 -10.17 -4.27
CA LYS A 260 11.75 -10.09 -5.17
C LYS A 260 12.24 -11.43 -5.70
N LYS A 261 11.82 -12.57 -5.14
CA LYS A 261 12.13 -13.89 -5.72
C LYS A 261 11.60 -14.08 -7.15
N GLY A 262 10.59 -13.30 -7.56
CA GLY A 262 10.07 -13.29 -8.93
C GLY A 262 10.85 -12.41 -9.91
N GLU A 263 11.86 -11.67 -9.48
CA GLU A 263 12.54 -10.65 -10.29
C GLU A 263 13.17 -11.21 -11.56
N PHE A 264 13.93 -12.30 -11.44
CA PHE A 264 14.59 -12.93 -12.58
C PHE A 264 13.57 -13.51 -13.58
N GLN A 265 12.55 -14.18 -13.09
CA GLN A 265 11.48 -14.76 -13.91
C GLN A 265 10.70 -13.69 -14.65
N ALA A 266 10.34 -12.60 -13.96
CA ALA A 266 9.69 -11.44 -14.57
C ALA A 266 10.57 -10.78 -15.65
N LEU A 267 11.90 -10.78 -15.50
CA LEU A 267 12.81 -10.26 -16.52
C LEU A 267 12.80 -11.13 -17.76
N GLU A 268 12.92 -12.45 -17.63
CA GLU A 268 12.87 -13.37 -18.76
C GLU A 268 11.54 -13.30 -19.53
N TYR A 269 10.42 -13.19 -18.80
CA TYR A 269 9.10 -13.00 -19.40
C TYR A 269 9.00 -11.70 -20.18
N ALA A 270 9.50 -10.59 -19.61
CA ALA A 270 9.52 -9.31 -20.31
C ALA A 270 10.38 -9.35 -21.58
N GLU A 271 11.53 -10.04 -21.53
CA GLU A 271 12.39 -10.25 -22.71
C GLU A 271 11.73 -11.13 -23.77
N ALA A 272 10.95 -12.13 -23.36
CA ALA A 272 10.16 -12.94 -24.29
C ALA A 272 9.10 -12.12 -25.01
N LEU A 273 8.39 -11.26 -24.27
CA LEU A 273 7.43 -10.31 -24.86
C LEU A 273 8.10 -9.25 -25.73
N GLU A 274 9.27 -8.75 -25.33
CA GLU A 274 10.05 -7.81 -26.14
C GLU A 274 10.39 -8.41 -27.52
N ARG A 275 10.81 -9.68 -27.58
CA ARG A 275 11.08 -10.38 -28.84
C ARG A 275 9.82 -10.52 -29.70
N LYS A 276 8.65 -10.77 -29.07
CA LYS A 276 7.38 -11.01 -29.79
C LYS A 276 6.72 -9.72 -30.28
N PHE A 277 6.74 -8.67 -29.46
CA PHE A 277 6.01 -7.43 -29.71
C PHE A 277 6.90 -6.23 -30.05
N ASN A 278 8.22 -6.41 -30.07
CA ASN A 278 9.21 -5.32 -30.21
C ASN A 278 8.98 -4.20 -29.18
N PHE A 279 8.55 -4.59 -27.98
CA PHE A 279 8.17 -3.68 -26.91
C PHE A 279 8.49 -4.31 -25.54
N PHE A 280 9.34 -3.64 -24.72
CA PHE A 280 9.68 -4.11 -23.39
C PHE A 280 8.66 -3.63 -22.37
N PRO A 281 7.86 -4.52 -21.74
CA PRO A 281 6.85 -4.12 -20.76
C PRO A 281 7.44 -3.66 -19.43
N ILE A 282 6.67 -2.88 -18.66
CA ILE A 282 6.94 -2.62 -17.24
C ILE A 282 6.78 -3.94 -16.49
N ARG A 283 7.60 -4.18 -15.48
CA ARG A 283 7.52 -5.39 -14.68
C ARG A 283 7.07 -5.06 -13.26
N PHE A 284 6.11 -5.83 -12.76
CA PHE A 284 5.77 -5.87 -11.36
C PHE A 284 6.11 -7.24 -10.80
N VAL A 285 6.67 -7.27 -9.60
CA VAL A 285 6.80 -8.50 -8.82
C VAL A 285 6.11 -8.29 -7.47
N THR A 286 5.34 -9.28 -7.05
CA THR A 286 4.52 -9.13 -5.85
C THR A 286 4.27 -10.46 -5.16
N ASN A 287 4.05 -10.40 -3.84
CA ASN A 287 3.50 -11.49 -3.04
C ASN A 287 2.11 -11.14 -2.48
N GLY A 288 1.44 -10.14 -3.08
CA GLY A 288 0.16 -9.61 -2.62
C GLY A 288 0.27 -8.50 -1.57
N PHE A 289 1.34 -8.45 -0.78
CA PHE A 289 1.58 -7.46 0.28
C PHE A 289 2.61 -6.42 -0.09
N GLU A 290 3.65 -6.87 -0.75
CA GLU A 290 4.69 -6.01 -1.30
C GLU A 290 4.60 -6.04 -2.83
N ILE A 291 4.67 -4.88 -3.43
CA ILE A 291 4.68 -4.72 -4.88
C ILE A 291 5.93 -3.92 -5.23
N PHE A 292 6.75 -4.48 -6.10
CA PHE A 292 7.91 -3.80 -6.67
C PHE A 292 7.70 -3.57 -8.16
N ILE A 293 7.98 -2.36 -8.61
CA ILE A 293 7.95 -1.98 -10.03
C ILE A 293 9.38 -1.85 -10.56
N TYR A 294 9.58 -2.35 -11.78
CA TYR A 294 10.77 -2.20 -12.59
C TYR A 294 10.37 -1.50 -13.88
N GLU A 295 10.67 -0.22 -13.98
CA GLU A 295 10.21 0.60 -15.10
C GLU A 295 10.96 0.31 -16.41
N ASN A 296 12.21 -0.14 -16.34
CA ASN A 296 13.08 -0.47 -17.49
C ASN A 296 13.79 -1.81 -17.26
N LYS A 297 14.52 -2.27 -18.29
CA LYS A 297 15.31 -3.50 -18.21
C LYS A 297 16.31 -3.50 -17.04
N ASN A 298 17.01 -2.39 -16.83
CA ASN A 298 18.05 -2.23 -15.83
C ASN A 298 17.65 -1.29 -14.67
N SER A 299 16.33 -1.06 -14.46
CA SER A 299 15.89 -0.17 -13.39
C SER A 299 16.04 -0.82 -12.02
N ILE A 300 16.40 0.02 -11.03
CA ILE A 300 16.39 -0.38 -9.62
C ILE A 300 14.92 -0.57 -9.19
N PRO A 301 14.59 -1.68 -8.51
CA PRO A 301 13.23 -1.93 -8.04
C PRO A 301 12.76 -0.84 -7.08
N ARG A 302 11.52 -0.42 -7.24
CA ARG A 302 10.86 0.53 -6.35
C ARG A 302 9.62 -0.11 -5.74
N ARG A 303 9.53 -0.09 -4.41
CA ARG A 303 8.31 -0.52 -3.71
C ARG A 303 7.19 0.49 -3.97
N ILE A 304 6.00 -0.03 -4.27
CA ILE A 304 4.77 0.74 -4.44
C ILE A 304 3.65 0.11 -3.59
N TYR A 305 2.55 0.85 -3.40
CA TYR A 305 1.46 0.42 -2.52
C TYR A 305 0.17 0.03 -3.26
N GLY A 306 0.20 0.05 -4.59
CA GLY A 306 -0.88 -0.37 -5.47
C GLY A 306 -0.42 -0.43 -6.91
N PHE A 307 -1.18 -1.09 -7.77
CA PHE A 307 -0.90 -1.12 -9.20
C PHE A 307 -1.27 0.22 -9.85
N TYR A 308 -0.59 0.52 -10.94
CA TYR A 308 -0.87 1.72 -11.73
C TYR A 308 -2.04 1.51 -12.67
N ARG A 309 -2.77 2.60 -12.91
CA ARG A 309 -3.78 2.68 -13.96
C ARG A 309 -3.12 2.64 -15.33
N LYS A 310 -3.89 2.32 -16.35
CA LYS A 310 -3.44 2.26 -17.74
C LYS A 310 -2.76 3.56 -18.19
N GLU A 311 -3.38 4.70 -17.91
CA GLU A 311 -2.85 6.01 -18.27
C GLU A 311 -1.51 6.33 -17.57
N GLU A 312 -1.32 5.83 -16.37
CA GLU A 312 -0.07 6.01 -15.63
C GLU A 312 1.06 5.17 -16.22
N LEU A 313 0.77 3.92 -16.61
CA LEU A 313 1.72 3.08 -17.31
C LEU A 313 2.13 3.69 -18.66
N LEU A 314 1.17 4.19 -19.43
CA LEU A 314 1.44 4.89 -20.69
C LEU A 314 2.33 6.12 -20.50
N LYS A 315 2.14 6.90 -19.41
CA LYS A 315 3.01 8.03 -19.08
C LYS A 315 4.45 7.59 -18.73
N ILE A 316 4.61 6.47 -18.03
CA ILE A 316 5.95 5.92 -17.72
C ILE A 316 6.63 5.47 -19.01
N ILE A 317 5.90 4.80 -19.89
CA ILE A 317 6.41 4.33 -21.17
C ILE A 317 6.79 5.48 -22.09
N ALA A 318 5.96 6.52 -22.19
CA ALA A 318 6.28 7.72 -22.98
C ALA A 318 7.58 8.38 -22.51
N ARG A 319 7.79 8.48 -21.20
CA ARG A 319 9.04 9.02 -20.63
C ARG A 319 10.29 8.20 -20.94
N ARG A 320 10.17 6.88 -21.13
CA ARG A 320 11.30 6.04 -21.53
C ARG A 320 11.82 6.39 -22.94
N ASN A 321 10.88 6.75 -23.82
CA ASN A 321 11.17 7.03 -25.23
C ASN A 321 11.74 8.45 -25.42
N GLU A 322 11.54 9.34 -24.45
CA GLU A 322 12.21 10.66 -24.43
C GLU A 322 13.67 10.45 -24.00
N LYS A 323 14.59 10.44 -24.98
CA LYS A 323 16.04 10.36 -24.74
C LYS A 323 16.53 11.73 -24.23
N ILE A 324 16.27 12.03 -22.95
CA ILE A 324 16.85 13.19 -22.29
C ILE A 324 18.31 12.88 -21.99
N THR A 325 19.21 13.75 -22.43
CA THR A 325 20.66 13.65 -22.22
C THR A 325 21.15 14.79 -21.34
N SER A 326 22.39 14.67 -20.87
CA SER A 326 23.03 15.75 -20.09
C SER A 326 23.17 17.06 -20.89
N ASN A 327 23.15 16.98 -22.21
CA ASN A 327 23.24 18.16 -23.09
C ASN A 327 21.94 18.97 -23.12
N ASP A 328 20.81 18.36 -22.77
CA ASP A 328 19.51 19.03 -22.71
C ASP A 328 19.33 19.87 -21.42
N ILE A 329 20.26 19.74 -20.48
CA ILE A 329 20.24 20.47 -19.22
C ILE A 329 20.60 21.93 -19.45
N SER A 330 19.61 22.79 -19.48
CA SER A 330 19.76 24.26 -19.57
C SER A 330 19.40 24.90 -18.24
N ILE A 331 20.37 25.56 -17.62
CA ILE A 331 20.20 26.22 -16.32
C ILE A 331 19.87 27.70 -16.53
N ASN A 332 18.80 28.17 -15.87
CA ASN A 332 18.40 29.56 -15.89
C ASN A 332 19.32 30.39 -14.96
N LYS A 333 20.21 31.18 -15.55
CA LYS A 333 21.19 32.02 -14.82
C LYS A 333 20.55 33.15 -13.99
N LYS A 334 19.28 33.49 -14.24
CA LYS A 334 18.55 34.45 -13.41
C LYS A 334 18.16 33.85 -12.05
N ILE A 335 18.04 32.50 -11.98
CA ILE A 335 17.70 31.80 -10.74
C ILE A 335 18.97 31.49 -9.94
N ILE A 336 19.99 30.94 -10.57
CA ILE A 336 21.30 30.60 -9.96
C ILE A 336 22.45 31.05 -10.86
N ASP A 337 23.48 31.61 -10.25
CA ASP A 337 24.64 32.20 -10.94
C ASP A 337 26.01 31.66 -10.42
N ARG A 338 25.97 30.93 -9.27
CA ARG A 338 27.23 30.44 -8.66
C ARG A 338 27.53 29.04 -9.18
N TYR A 339 28.80 28.81 -9.53
CA TYR A 339 29.23 27.56 -10.13
C TYR A 339 28.85 26.29 -9.35
N TYR A 340 28.94 26.34 -8.02
CA TYR A 340 28.61 25.19 -7.17
C TYR A 340 27.11 24.89 -7.16
N GLN A 341 26.25 25.91 -7.31
CA GLN A 341 24.79 25.74 -7.42
C GLN A 341 24.46 25.07 -8.75
N GLU A 342 25.09 25.52 -9.86
CA GLU A 342 24.91 24.89 -11.16
C GLU A 342 25.37 23.44 -11.15
N ARG A 343 26.56 23.18 -10.55
CA ARG A 343 27.08 21.83 -10.42
C ARG A 343 26.13 20.92 -9.64
N ALA A 344 25.54 21.43 -8.54
CA ALA A 344 24.57 20.69 -7.74
C ALA A 344 23.31 20.32 -8.54
N VAL A 345 22.75 21.27 -9.28
CA VAL A 345 21.55 21.05 -10.13
C VAL A 345 21.87 20.04 -11.24
N LYS A 346 22.99 20.23 -11.98
CA LYS A 346 23.40 19.30 -13.04
C LYS A 346 23.56 17.88 -12.52
N LYS A 347 24.28 17.70 -11.41
CA LYS A 347 24.51 16.39 -10.83
C LYS A 347 23.21 15.71 -10.36
N ALA A 348 22.27 16.47 -9.79
CA ALA A 348 20.98 15.93 -9.41
C ALA A 348 20.16 15.47 -10.62
N ILE A 349 20.16 16.25 -11.71
CA ILE A 349 19.43 15.90 -12.95
C ILE A 349 20.10 14.71 -13.64
N GLU A 350 21.43 14.69 -13.78
CA GLU A 350 22.19 13.56 -14.31
C GLU A 350 21.88 12.27 -13.56
N ASN A 351 21.79 12.36 -12.22
CA ASN A 351 21.42 11.24 -11.38
C ASN A 351 20.01 10.71 -11.69
N TYR A 352 19.03 11.61 -11.93
CA TYR A 352 17.67 11.23 -12.33
C TYR A 352 17.61 10.65 -13.76
N ILE A 353 18.36 11.23 -14.70
CA ILE A 353 18.49 10.69 -16.08
C ILE A 353 19.06 9.28 -16.05
N SER A 354 20.00 8.99 -15.14
CA SER A 354 20.57 7.65 -14.93
C SER A 354 19.60 6.65 -14.26
N GLY A 355 18.34 7.06 -13.99
CA GLY A 355 17.31 6.19 -13.40
C GLY A 355 17.24 6.20 -11.87
N ASN A 356 18.11 6.93 -11.18
CA ASN A 356 18.03 7.08 -9.73
C ASN A 356 16.86 7.99 -9.34
N ARG A 357 16.23 7.69 -8.21
CA ARG A 357 15.03 8.42 -7.73
C ARG A 357 15.30 9.34 -6.55
N LYS A 358 16.48 9.30 -5.99
CA LYS A 358 16.86 10.08 -4.81
C LYS A 358 18.17 10.78 -5.03
N SER A 359 18.25 12.04 -4.60
CA SER A 359 19.48 12.82 -4.54
C SER A 359 19.55 13.52 -3.18
N LEU A 360 20.75 13.56 -2.60
CA LEU A 360 21.04 14.33 -1.39
C LEU A 360 21.97 15.46 -1.73
N LEU A 361 21.54 16.70 -1.47
CA LEU A 361 22.34 17.92 -1.62
C LEU A 361 22.64 18.48 -0.23
N VAL A 362 23.92 18.44 0.18
CA VAL A 362 24.38 19.02 1.44
C VAL A 362 24.98 20.39 1.15
N MET A 363 24.36 21.42 1.72
CA MET A 363 24.72 22.81 1.47
C MET A 363 24.72 23.63 2.77
N ALA A 364 25.72 24.47 2.94
CA ALA A 364 25.85 25.36 4.11
C ALA A 364 24.71 26.39 4.18
N THR A 365 24.49 26.95 5.35
CA THR A 365 23.55 28.07 5.53
C THR A 365 23.99 29.27 4.71
N GLY A 366 23.07 29.97 4.05
CA GLY A 366 23.39 31.11 3.18
C GLY A 366 23.94 30.78 1.79
N SER A 367 24.17 29.50 1.46
CA SER A 367 24.67 29.08 0.14
C SER A 367 23.59 29.08 -0.98
N GLY A 368 22.35 29.40 -0.65
CA GLY A 368 21.25 29.49 -1.59
C GLY A 368 20.51 28.19 -1.86
N LYS A 369 20.33 27.35 -0.83
CA LYS A 369 19.57 26.07 -0.91
C LYS A 369 18.23 26.21 -1.65
N THR A 370 17.44 27.22 -1.28
CA THR A 370 16.13 27.48 -1.91
C THR A 370 16.27 27.81 -3.40
N ARG A 371 17.28 28.61 -3.79
CA ARG A 371 17.55 28.94 -5.20
C ARG A 371 17.92 27.69 -6.00
N VAL A 372 18.72 26.78 -5.41
CA VAL A 372 19.05 25.49 -6.03
C VAL A 372 17.80 24.63 -6.21
N ALA A 373 16.91 24.57 -5.20
CA ALA A 373 15.64 23.86 -5.31
C ALA A 373 14.74 24.44 -6.42
N ILE A 374 14.63 25.77 -6.51
CA ILE A 374 13.88 26.46 -7.57
C ILE A 374 14.44 26.10 -8.95
N SER A 375 15.76 26.21 -9.11
CA SER A 375 16.42 25.89 -10.39
C SER A 375 16.27 24.42 -10.77
N LEU A 376 16.31 23.51 -9.80
CA LEU A 376 16.08 22.08 -10.04
C LEU A 376 14.65 21.85 -10.55
N VAL A 377 13.64 22.42 -9.90
CA VAL A 377 12.24 22.33 -10.32
C VAL A 377 12.03 22.93 -11.70
N ASP A 378 12.62 24.09 -11.98
CA ASP A 378 12.54 24.74 -13.29
C ASP A 378 13.13 23.83 -14.40
N CYS A 379 14.35 23.32 -14.21
CA CYS A 379 14.97 22.43 -15.16
C CYS A 379 14.18 21.13 -15.38
N LEU A 380 13.77 20.46 -14.31
CA LEU A 380 13.01 19.20 -14.39
C LEU A 380 11.64 19.40 -15.07
N SER A 381 11.01 20.55 -14.85
CA SER A 381 9.75 20.90 -15.52
C SER A 381 9.94 21.16 -17.01
N ARG A 382 10.99 21.91 -17.40
CA ARG A 382 11.30 22.18 -18.81
C ARG A 382 11.73 20.92 -19.57
N LEU A 383 12.42 20.02 -18.90
CA LEU A 383 12.74 18.68 -19.41
C LEU A 383 11.53 17.70 -19.41
N ASN A 384 10.34 18.17 -19.06
CA ASN A 384 9.13 17.36 -18.95
C ASN A 384 9.26 16.12 -18.00
N MET A 385 10.30 16.10 -17.16
CA MET A 385 10.55 15.04 -16.20
C MET A 385 9.59 15.12 -15.00
N VAL A 386 9.08 16.31 -14.69
CA VAL A 386 8.20 16.59 -13.55
C VAL A 386 7.02 17.46 -13.99
N LYS A 387 5.81 17.01 -13.70
CA LYS A 387 4.56 17.77 -13.96
C LYS A 387 4.07 18.55 -12.74
N ARG A 388 4.20 17.94 -11.57
CA ARG A 388 3.82 18.55 -10.28
C ARG A 388 4.94 18.33 -9.27
N THR A 389 5.12 19.32 -8.39
CA THR A 389 6.16 19.28 -7.35
C THR A 389 5.52 19.49 -5.98
N LEU A 390 5.95 18.69 -5.00
CA LEU A 390 5.66 18.91 -3.60
C LEU A 390 6.91 19.41 -2.90
N PHE A 391 6.84 20.61 -2.32
CA PHE A 391 7.89 21.19 -1.49
C PHE A 391 7.53 21.03 -0.02
N LEU A 392 8.37 20.37 0.75
CA LEU A 392 8.17 20.14 2.19
C LEU A 392 9.24 20.85 3.01
N ALA A 393 8.81 21.47 4.10
CA ALA A 393 9.68 22.03 5.12
C ALA A 393 9.17 21.67 6.53
N ASP A 394 10.02 21.83 7.53
CA ASP A 394 9.71 21.52 8.94
C ASP A 394 8.83 22.57 9.60
N ARG A 395 8.88 23.84 9.14
CA ARG A 395 8.19 24.98 9.75
C ARG A 395 7.39 25.78 8.75
N VAL A 396 6.21 26.27 9.18
CA VAL A 396 5.32 27.12 8.39
C VAL A 396 6.04 28.39 7.87
N ALA A 397 6.91 28.99 8.67
CA ALA A 397 7.67 30.18 8.24
C ALA A 397 8.59 29.89 7.07
N LEU A 398 9.22 28.70 7.01
CA LEU A 398 10.07 28.27 5.88
C LEU A 398 9.26 27.95 4.65
N VAL A 399 8.06 27.36 4.80
CA VAL A 399 7.10 27.14 3.71
C VAL A 399 6.74 28.47 3.05
N LYS A 400 6.34 29.48 3.84
CA LYS A 400 5.99 30.83 3.33
C LYS A 400 7.16 31.53 2.66
N GLN A 401 8.37 31.43 3.25
CA GLN A 401 9.60 32.00 2.67
C GLN A 401 9.92 31.34 1.33
N ALA A 402 9.84 30.01 1.26
CA ALA A 402 10.07 29.27 0.02
C ALA A 402 9.05 29.64 -1.05
N LEU A 403 7.75 29.65 -0.72
CA LEU A 403 6.68 30.02 -1.63
C LEU A 403 6.92 31.41 -2.25
N ASN A 404 7.26 32.41 -1.44
CA ASN A 404 7.58 33.76 -1.94
C ASN A 404 8.80 33.75 -2.88
N SER A 405 9.83 32.97 -2.55
CA SER A 405 11.03 32.84 -3.40
C SER A 405 10.71 32.19 -4.74
N PHE A 406 9.87 31.14 -4.73
CA PHE A 406 9.38 30.48 -5.95
C PHE A 406 8.50 31.41 -6.78
N LYS A 407 7.55 32.14 -6.16
CA LYS A 407 6.69 33.11 -6.83
C LYS A 407 7.48 34.18 -7.58
N ASN A 408 8.54 34.68 -6.97
CA ASN A 408 9.41 35.70 -7.60
C ASN A 408 10.27 35.12 -8.73
N SER A 409 10.67 33.85 -8.64
CA SER A 409 11.58 33.24 -9.62
C SER A 409 10.87 32.50 -10.75
N LEU A 410 9.64 32.02 -10.51
CA LEU A 410 8.82 31.24 -11.43
C LEU A 410 7.38 31.81 -11.45
N PRO A 411 7.18 33.02 -11.95
CA PRO A 411 5.87 33.70 -11.89
C PRO A 411 4.76 32.98 -12.69
N ASP A 412 5.12 32.20 -13.69
CA ASP A 412 4.18 31.49 -14.57
C ASP A 412 3.69 30.16 -13.97
N TYR A 413 4.15 29.80 -12.75
CA TYR A 413 3.77 28.55 -12.11
C TYR A 413 2.64 28.77 -11.11
N THR A 414 1.63 27.92 -11.15
CA THR A 414 0.57 27.87 -10.13
C THR A 414 1.13 27.28 -8.83
N LEU A 415 1.17 28.10 -7.78
CA LEU A 415 1.72 27.78 -6.47
C LEU A 415 0.60 27.75 -5.44
N VAL A 416 0.57 26.75 -4.58
CA VAL A 416 -0.43 26.61 -3.51
C VAL A 416 0.26 26.31 -2.18
N ASP A 417 -0.10 27.05 -1.14
CA ASP A 417 0.27 26.77 0.26
C ASP A 417 -0.80 25.89 0.89
N LEU A 418 -0.47 24.65 1.13
CA LEU A 418 -1.36 23.64 1.70
C LEU A 418 -1.79 23.94 3.14
N VAL A 419 -1.00 24.74 3.85
CA VAL A 419 -1.31 25.16 5.22
C VAL A 419 -2.41 26.22 5.22
N ALA A 420 -2.45 27.09 4.18
CA ALA A 420 -3.38 28.22 4.08
C ALA A 420 -4.59 27.92 3.18
N GLU A 421 -4.44 27.12 2.15
CA GLU A 421 -5.44 26.91 1.11
C GLU A 421 -5.76 25.43 0.91
N LYS A 422 -7.05 25.08 0.74
CA LYS A 422 -7.52 23.70 0.56
C LYS A 422 -7.67 23.28 -0.90
N ASP A 423 -7.76 24.22 -1.84
CA ASP A 423 -7.94 23.91 -3.26
C ASP A 423 -6.59 23.74 -3.98
N ARG A 424 -6.40 22.58 -4.60
CA ARG A 424 -5.09 22.08 -5.07
C ARG A 424 -5.11 21.53 -6.49
N ASP A 425 -6.27 21.40 -7.10
CA ASP A 425 -6.42 20.53 -8.27
C ASP A 425 -5.58 21.02 -9.47
N ASN A 426 -5.31 22.31 -9.57
CA ASN A 426 -4.53 22.92 -10.65
C ASN A 426 -3.12 23.39 -10.24
N ALA A 427 -2.67 23.11 -9.02
CA ALA A 427 -1.36 23.53 -8.56
C ALA A 427 -0.21 22.77 -9.24
N LYS A 428 0.74 23.51 -9.84
CA LYS A 428 1.99 22.94 -10.37
C LYS A 428 3.00 22.68 -9.26
N ILE A 429 3.04 23.55 -8.24
CA ILE A 429 3.88 23.35 -7.05
C ILE A 429 3.03 23.53 -5.79
N VAL A 430 3.06 22.54 -4.93
CA VAL A 430 2.37 22.53 -3.64
C VAL A 430 3.40 22.67 -2.53
N PHE A 431 3.17 23.58 -1.60
CA PHE A 431 4.03 23.81 -0.43
C PHE A 431 3.31 23.32 0.81
N SER A 432 4.02 22.60 1.69
CA SER A 432 3.46 22.10 2.95
C SER A 432 4.53 21.90 4.02
N THR A 433 4.07 21.77 5.26
CA THR A 433 4.91 21.16 6.30
C THR A 433 4.76 19.64 6.29
N TYR A 434 5.73 18.93 6.85
CA TYR A 434 5.61 17.48 7.04
C TYR A 434 4.37 17.11 7.84
N GLN A 435 4.09 17.81 8.93
CA GLN A 435 2.94 17.57 9.79
C GLN A 435 1.62 17.73 9.03
N THR A 436 1.43 18.87 8.36
CA THR A 436 0.23 19.13 7.56
C THR A 436 0.05 18.05 6.48
N MET A 437 1.13 17.66 5.80
CA MET A 437 1.06 16.66 4.74
C MET A 437 0.70 15.27 5.28
N MET A 438 1.20 14.88 6.45
CA MET A 438 0.84 13.62 7.10
C MET A 438 -0.64 13.61 7.50
N THR A 439 -1.12 14.64 8.18
CA THR A 439 -2.53 14.76 8.58
C THR A 439 -3.47 14.74 7.37
N GLU A 440 -3.12 15.41 6.29
CA GLU A 440 -3.92 15.41 5.06
C GLU A 440 -3.86 14.08 4.30
N SER A 441 -2.72 13.40 4.34
CA SER A 441 -2.58 12.05 3.79
C SER A 441 -3.42 11.03 4.59
N GLU A 442 -3.49 11.17 5.91
CA GLU A 442 -4.34 10.35 6.77
C GLU A 442 -5.82 10.61 6.51
N LYS A 443 -6.25 11.86 6.49
CA LYS A 443 -7.63 12.24 6.11
C LYS A 443 -8.00 11.73 4.71
N SER A 444 -7.12 11.87 3.75
CA SER A 444 -7.32 11.38 2.38
C SER A 444 -7.42 9.85 2.31
N ARG A 445 -6.76 9.14 3.21
CA ARG A 445 -6.92 7.69 3.39
C ARG A 445 -8.25 7.36 4.06
N GLU A 446 -8.65 8.12 5.07
CA GLU A 446 -9.92 7.97 5.77
C GLU A 446 -11.12 8.24 4.85
N ASP A 447 -11.05 9.29 4.03
CA ASP A 447 -12.12 9.68 3.10
C ASP A 447 -12.18 8.84 1.81
N GLY A 448 -11.29 7.86 1.62
CA GLY A 448 -11.20 7.05 0.40
C GLY A 448 -10.87 7.84 -0.87
N THR A 449 -10.68 9.15 -0.74
CA THR A 449 -10.24 10.03 -1.82
C THR A 449 -8.73 9.97 -1.91
N ASN A 450 -8.20 9.08 -2.75
CA ASN A 450 -6.75 8.99 -2.97
C ASN A 450 -6.26 10.24 -3.76
N LYS A 451 -6.55 11.43 -3.22
CA LYS A 451 -6.25 12.75 -3.86
C LYS A 451 -4.75 12.98 -4.05
N TYR A 452 -3.90 12.26 -3.34
CA TYR A 452 -2.46 12.55 -3.33
C TYR A 452 -1.61 11.53 -4.07
N GLY A 453 -2.17 10.40 -4.51
CA GLY A 453 -1.43 9.43 -5.32
C GLY A 453 -0.03 9.11 -4.78
N VAL A 454 0.16 9.19 -3.45
CA VAL A 454 1.41 8.80 -2.82
C VAL A 454 1.37 7.29 -2.74
N GLY A 455 1.73 6.69 -3.86
CA GLY A 455 2.03 5.28 -3.93
C GLY A 455 3.40 5.00 -3.32
#